data_9a1593ced45b7c53ec6819281ec879cf
#
_entry.id   9a1593ced45b7c53ec6819281ec879cf
#
_cell.length_a   1.000
_cell.length_b   1.000
_cell.length_c   1.000
_cell.angle_alpha   90.00
_cell.angle_beta   90.00
_cell.angle_gamma   90.00
#
_symmetry.space_group_name_H-M   'P 1'
#
loop_
_entity.id
_entity.type
_entity.pdbx_description
1 polymer ?
#
loop_
_entity_poly.entity_id
_entity_poly.type
_entity_poly.pdbx_seq_one_letter_code
_entity_poly.pdbx_strand_id
1 'polypeptide(L)'
;RTDGVERSDGFDITVATETMAIFCLASSLADLKARLARIIVGSTRSGAPVTAADLKAVGAMAALLKDAIKPNLVQTLEGTPAFVHGGPFANIAHGCNSVTATRMAMQLADYTVTEAGFGADLGAEKFLDIKCRAAGLRPDAAVIVATVRALKMHGGADRSELGRENLAALEAGMPNLLRHVDNIKNTYGLNCVVALNRFPTDTDAELALVEEKCRELGVNVRLCEVWAKGGEGGEELAREVVRLCELPNDFRFAYEDG
;
A
#
# COMPACT_ATOMS: atom_id res chain seq x y z
N ARG A 1 32.20 26.01 7.19
CA ARG A 1 32.47 26.21 8.62
C ARG A 1 31.81 25.06 9.38
N THR A 2 32.58 24.26 10.03
CA THR A 2 32.11 23.12 10.85
C THR A 2 32.20 23.54 12.30
N ASP A 3 31.08 23.95 12.87
CA ASP A 3 30.99 24.35 14.29
C ASP A 3 30.52 23.18 15.15
N GLY A 4 30.89 21.96 14.81
CA GLY A 4 30.44 20.74 15.49
C GLY A 4 31.51 19.72 15.76
N VAL A 5 31.12 18.60 16.31
CA VAL A 5 31.99 17.45 16.49
C VAL A 5 32.13 16.72 15.16
N GLU A 6 33.35 16.47 14.72
CA GLU A 6 33.62 15.67 13.53
C GLU A 6 33.06 14.25 13.71
N ARG A 7 32.24 13.80 12.76
CA ARG A 7 31.63 12.47 12.75
C ARG A 7 31.34 12.01 11.32
N SER A 8 31.30 10.70 11.15
CA SER A 8 30.73 10.10 9.95
C SER A 8 29.19 10.20 9.99
N ASP A 9 28.59 10.64 8.90
CA ASP A 9 27.14 10.76 8.77
C ASP A 9 26.71 10.40 7.35
N GLY A 10 25.41 10.19 7.14
CA GLY A 10 24.85 9.86 5.84
C GLY A 10 23.35 10.11 5.81
N PHE A 11 22.83 10.16 4.60
CA PHE A 11 21.39 10.31 4.36
C PHE A 11 20.91 9.23 3.39
N ASP A 12 19.77 8.66 3.72
CA ASP A 12 18.96 7.92 2.76
C ASP A 12 18.06 8.89 1.98
N ILE A 13 17.26 8.35 1.08
CA ILE A 13 16.25 9.13 0.36
C ILE A 13 15.21 9.71 1.34
N THR A 14 14.68 10.90 1.06
CA THR A 14 13.74 11.64 1.92
C THR A 14 12.52 10.79 2.34
N VAL A 15 12.00 9.95 1.44
CA VAL A 15 10.84 9.08 1.70
C VAL A 15 11.15 7.94 2.68
N ALA A 16 12.42 7.68 2.98
CA ALA A 16 12.89 6.69 3.94
C ALA A 16 13.13 7.29 5.33
N THR A 17 12.56 8.45 5.64
CA THR A 17 12.77 9.13 6.92
C THR A 17 11.60 8.89 7.89
N GLU A 18 11.90 8.89 9.19
CA GLU A 18 10.89 8.90 10.25
C GLU A 18 9.91 10.08 10.11
N THR A 19 10.42 11.24 9.68
CA THR A 19 9.60 12.42 9.40
C THR A 19 8.52 12.14 8.36
N MET A 20 8.83 11.42 7.28
CA MET A 20 7.84 11.04 6.26
C MET A 20 6.79 10.08 6.82
N ALA A 21 7.19 9.11 7.63
CA ALA A 21 6.25 8.19 8.28
C ALA A 21 5.29 8.93 9.23
N ILE A 22 5.83 9.80 10.07
CA ILE A 22 5.06 10.67 10.98
C ILE A 22 4.09 11.56 10.18
N PHE A 23 4.57 12.21 9.14
CA PHE A 23 3.80 13.08 8.27
C PHE A 23 2.59 12.35 7.66
N CYS A 24 2.77 11.14 7.17
CA CYS A 24 1.71 10.35 6.55
C CYS A 24 0.66 9.84 7.56
N LEU A 25 1.04 9.63 8.81
CA LEU A 25 0.13 9.18 9.87
C LEU A 25 -0.51 10.35 10.65
N ALA A 26 -0.03 11.57 10.48
CA ALA A 26 -0.56 12.73 11.17
C ALA A 26 -1.99 13.08 10.69
N SER A 27 -2.87 13.40 11.64
CA SER A 27 -4.25 13.77 11.38
C SER A 27 -4.50 15.29 11.32
N SER A 28 -3.53 16.08 11.79
CA SER A 28 -3.58 17.56 11.81
C SER A 28 -2.18 18.14 12.01
N LEU A 29 -2.04 19.45 11.83
CA LEU A 29 -0.78 20.15 12.12
C LEU A 29 -0.41 20.06 13.62
N ALA A 30 -1.40 20.03 14.51
CA ALA A 30 -1.16 19.88 15.95
C ALA A 30 -0.65 18.47 16.26
N ASP A 31 -1.26 17.43 15.69
CA ASP A 31 -0.82 16.05 15.83
C ASP A 31 0.57 15.85 15.20
N LEU A 32 0.82 16.43 14.01
CA LEU A 32 2.14 16.43 13.39
C LEU A 32 3.22 16.97 14.36
N LYS A 33 2.97 18.13 14.98
CA LYS A 33 3.91 18.72 15.95
C LYS A 33 4.14 17.82 17.16
N ALA A 34 3.07 17.23 17.69
CA ALA A 34 3.17 16.33 18.83
C ALA A 34 3.98 15.06 18.52
N ARG A 35 3.85 14.53 17.30
CA ARG A 35 4.63 13.39 16.83
C ARG A 35 6.10 13.74 16.58
N LEU A 36 6.36 14.86 15.86
CA LEU A 36 7.72 15.34 15.62
C LEU A 36 8.48 15.60 16.91
N ALA A 37 7.81 16.10 17.95
CA ALA A 37 8.43 16.36 19.24
C ALA A 37 9.07 15.12 19.88
N ARG A 38 8.57 13.91 19.56
CA ARG A 38 9.01 12.65 20.15
C ARG A 38 10.14 11.96 19.37
N ILE A 39 10.54 12.48 18.21
CA ILE A 39 11.65 11.91 17.45
C ILE A 39 12.90 11.90 18.33
N ILE A 40 13.49 10.72 18.50
CA ILE A 40 14.73 10.55 19.25
C ILE A 40 15.90 10.88 18.32
N VAL A 41 16.65 11.92 18.64
CA VAL A 41 17.78 12.40 17.83
C VAL A 41 19.14 11.97 18.36
N GLY A 42 19.16 11.37 19.53
CA GLY A 42 20.37 10.88 20.17
C GLY A 42 20.15 10.48 21.63
N SER A 43 21.23 10.30 22.37
CA SER A 43 21.20 10.01 23.81
C SER A 43 22.22 10.84 24.56
N THR A 44 21.91 11.11 25.83
CA THR A 44 22.85 11.72 26.77
C THR A 44 23.99 10.72 27.07
N ARG A 45 25.06 11.21 27.74
CA ARG A 45 26.16 10.32 28.22
C ARG A 45 25.67 9.29 29.24
N SER A 46 24.55 9.54 29.90
CA SER A 46 23.91 8.60 30.84
C SER A 46 22.94 7.63 30.17
N GLY A 47 22.76 7.69 28.84
CA GLY A 47 21.87 6.81 28.06
C GLY A 47 20.43 7.28 27.97
N ALA A 48 20.07 8.43 28.55
CA ALA A 48 18.71 8.98 28.42
C ALA A 48 18.46 9.51 26.98
N PRO A 49 17.26 9.28 26.38
CA PRO A 49 16.95 9.77 25.03
C PRO A 49 16.93 11.31 25.01
N VAL A 50 17.40 11.85 23.90
CA VAL A 50 17.28 13.28 23.56
C VAL A 50 16.34 13.38 22.36
N THR A 51 15.33 14.22 22.46
CA THR A 51 14.26 14.35 21.46
C THR A 51 14.37 15.64 20.64
N ALA A 52 13.63 15.71 19.55
CA ALA A 52 13.49 16.95 18.76
C ALA A 52 12.89 18.10 19.60
N ALA A 53 12.06 17.78 20.61
CA ALA A 53 11.55 18.78 21.56
C ALA A 53 12.68 19.38 22.41
N ASP A 54 13.61 18.54 22.90
CA ASP A 54 14.76 19.00 23.71
C ASP A 54 15.65 19.95 22.89
N LEU A 55 15.79 19.71 21.59
CA LEU A 55 16.50 20.60 20.66
C LEU A 55 15.71 21.85 20.26
N LYS A 56 14.45 21.96 20.69
CA LYS A 56 13.52 23.04 20.27
C LYS A 56 13.34 23.15 18.76
N ALA A 57 13.51 22.03 18.03
CA ALA A 57 13.47 21.99 16.56
C ALA A 57 12.05 21.86 15.98
N VAL A 58 11.07 21.45 16.76
CA VAL A 58 9.71 21.12 16.31
C VAL A 58 9.02 22.25 15.56
N GLY A 59 9.23 23.50 16.00
CA GLY A 59 8.65 24.69 15.35
C GLY A 59 9.17 24.87 13.93
N ALA A 60 10.48 24.74 13.73
CA ALA A 60 11.12 24.85 12.42
C ALA A 60 10.70 23.70 11.49
N MET A 61 10.67 22.46 12.00
CA MET A 61 10.21 21.29 11.25
C MET A 61 8.76 21.46 10.80
N ALA A 62 7.87 21.89 11.69
CA ALA A 62 6.47 22.13 11.37
C ALA A 62 6.28 23.27 10.37
N ALA A 63 7.10 24.33 10.43
CA ALA A 63 7.07 25.44 9.48
C ALA A 63 7.44 25.00 8.06
N LEU A 64 8.41 24.11 7.92
CA LEU A 64 8.79 23.51 6.62
C LEU A 64 7.69 22.59 6.06
N LEU A 65 6.94 21.91 6.92
CA LEU A 65 5.92 20.94 6.52
C LEU A 65 4.51 21.51 6.41
N LYS A 66 4.28 22.79 6.78
CA LYS A 66 2.94 23.40 6.85
C LYS A 66 2.16 23.39 5.54
N ASP A 67 2.84 23.53 4.42
CA ASP A 67 2.23 23.50 3.10
C ASP A 67 2.23 22.08 2.53
N ALA A 68 3.26 21.32 2.82
CA ALA A 68 3.34 19.90 2.44
C ALA A 68 2.21 19.05 3.01
N ILE A 69 1.68 19.37 4.21
CA ILE A 69 0.60 18.61 4.85
C ILE A 69 -0.75 18.69 4.11
N LYS A 70 -0.86 19.57 3.12
CA LYS A 70 -2.05 19.70 2.27
C LYS A 70 -1.94 18.72 1.09
N PRO A 71 -2.87 17.76 0.93
CA PRO A 71 -2.85 16.86 -0.22
C PRO A 71 -2.91 17.58 -1.56
N ASN A 72 -2.17 17.09 -2.53
CA ASN A 72 -2.28 17.56 -3.90
C ASN A 72 -3.47 16.87 -4.57
N LEU A 73 -4.42 17.64 -5.06
CA LEU A 73 -5.52 17.15 -5.88
C LEU A 73 -5.13 17.29 -7.34
N VAL A 74 -5.17 16.18 -8.06
CA VAL A 74 -4.90 16.12 -9.50
C VAL A 74 -6.08 15.46 -10.20
N GLN A 75 -6.18 15.64 -11.51
CA GLN A 75 -7.16 15.01 -12.36
C GLN A 75 -6.48 14.00 -13.27
N THR A 76 -7.02 12.78 -13.34
CA THR A 76 -6.54 11.77 -14.29
C THR A 76 -6.93 12.14 -15.73
N LEU A 77 -6.36 11.44 -16.72
CA LEU A 77 -6.71 11.65 -18.13
C LEU A 77 -8.18 11.42 -18.42
N GLU A 78 -8.85 10.60 -17.64
CA GLU A 78 -10.27 10.29 -17.76
C GLU A 78 -11.18 11.18 -16.87
N GLY A 79 -10.60 12.20 -16.26
CA GLY A 79 -11.36 13.16 -15.46
C GLY A 79 -11.62 12.74 -14.02
N THR A 80 -11.13 11.60 -13.57
CA THR A 80 -11.30 11.13 -12.19
C THR A 80 -10.37 11.92 -11.26
N PRO A 81 -10.87 12.46 -10.11
CA PRO A 81 -10.02 13.12 -9.15
C PRO A 81 -9.11 12.12 -8.43
N ALA A 82 -7.86 12.52 -8.18
CA ALA A 82 -6.89 11.73 -7.45
C ALA A 82 -6.09 12.61 -6.47
N PHE A 83 -5.91 12.14 -5.25
CA PHE A 83 -5.02 12.76 -4.28
C PHE A 83 -3.64 12.11 -4.33
N VAL A 84 -2.60 12.94 -4.49
CA VAL A 84 -1.20 12.53 -4.40
C VAL A 84 -0.59 13.16 -3.14
N HIS A 85 -0.29 12.35 -2.14
CA HIS A 85 0.15 12.87 -0.86
C HIS A 85 0.88 11.85 -0.01
N GLY A 86 2.11 12.17 0.34
CA GLY A 86 3.01 11.30 1.08
C GLY A 86 3.54 10.14 0.23
N GLY A 87 4.58 9.48 0.70
CA GLY A 87 5.20 8.39 -0.04
C GLY A 87 6.22 7.64 0.80
N PRO A 88 5.85 7.15 2.00
CA PRO A 88 6.76 6.37 2.82
C PRO A 88 6.97 5.00 2.18
N PHE A 89 8.20 4.52 2.17
CA PHE A 89 8.49 3.17 1.66
C PHE A 89 7.94 2.09 2.58
N ALA A 90 7.30 1.05 2.03
CA ALA A 90 6.72 -0.05 2.79
C ALA A 90 7.76 -0.91 3.53
N ASN A 91 9.00 -0.97 3.04
CA ASN A 91 10.10 -1.66 3.73
C ASN A 91 10.66 -0.89 4.93
N ILE A 92 10.31 0.39 5.10
CA ILE A 92 10.80 1.27 6.18
C ILE A 92 9.66 1.74 7.07
N ALA A 93 8.52 2.08 6.47
CA ALA A 93 7.33 2.58 7.15
C ALA A 93 6.06 1.82 6.70
N HIS A 94 4.90 2.44 6.74
CA HIS A 94 3.63 1.79 6.39
C HIS A 94 3.34 1.73 4.88
N GLY A 95 4.14 2.37 4.02
CA GLY A 95 4.17 2.16 2.56
C GLY A 95 2.92 2.51 1.79
N CYS A 96 2.17 3.52 2.24
CA CYS A 96 0.97 3.99 1.57
C CYS A 96 0.76 5.49 1.81
N ASN A 97 -0.15 6.11 1.07
CA ASN A 97 -0.41 7.54 1.17
C ASN A 97 -0.85 7.98 2.58
N SER A 98 -0.99 9.29 2.77
CA SER A 98 -1.33 9.87 4.07
C SER A 98 -2.75 9.56 4.53
N VAL A 99 -2.94 9.53 5.84
CA VAL A 99 -4.26 9.48 6.48
C VAL A 99 -5.14 10.67 6.05
N THR A 100 -4.55 11.86 5.95
CA THR A 100 -5.26 13.08 5.55
C THR A 100 -5.84 12.96 4.15
N ALA A 101 -5.06 12.48 3.17
CA ALA A 101 -5.54 12.29 1.80
C ALA A 101 -6.66 11.24 1.72
N THR A 102 -6.49 10.10 2.40
CA THR A 102 -7.51 9.05 2.41
C THR A 102 -8.83 9.54 3.02
N ARG A 103 -8.78 10.21 4.19
CA ARG A 103 -9.99 10.75 4.82
C ARG A 103 -10.67 11.82 3.97
N MET A 104 -9.90 12.66 3.31
CA MET A 104 -10.42 13.69 2.41
C MET A 104 -11.12 13.04 1.20
N ALA A 105 -10.51 12.04 0.58
CA ALA A 105 -11.11 11.30 -0.53
C ALA A 105 -12.43 10.64 -0.12
N MET A 106 -12.47 9.98 1.05
CA MET A 106 -13.68 9.34 1.59
C MET A 106 -14.82 10.33 1.88
N GLN A 107 -14.52 11.62 2.11
CA GLN A 107 -15.55 12.65 2.29
C GLN A 107 -16.09 13.23 0.98
N LEU A 108 -15.38 13.03 -0.12
CA LEU A 108 -15.66 13.67 -1.41
C LEU A 108 -16.16 12.71 -2.48
N ALA A 109 -16.08 11.40 -2.24
CA ALA A 109 -16.45 10.38 -3.22
C ALA A 109 -17.22 9.23 -2.57
N ASP A 110 -18.10 8.61 -3.36
CA ASP A 110 -18.85 7.41 -2.95
C ASP A 110 -17.93 6.20 -2.79
N TYR A 111 -16.90 6.10 -3.63
CA TYR A 111 -15.88 5.07 -3.59
C TYR A 111 -14.50 5.70 -3.54
N THR A 112 -13.68 5.24 -2.61
CA THR A 112 -12.28 5.68 -2.46
C THR A 112 -11.36 4.48 -2.62
N VAL A 113 -10.50 4.54 -3.63
CA VAL A 113 -9.48 3.51 -3.89
C VAL A 113 -8.13 4.04 -3.47
N THR A 114 -7.38 3.26 -2.71
CA THR A 114 -6.01 3.59 -2.30
C THR A 114 -5.11 2.36 -2.49
N GLU A 115 -3.82 2.59 -2.55
CA GLU A 115 -2.85 1.53 -2.74
C GLU A 115 -2.12 1.17 -1.44
N ALA A 116 -1.53 -0.02 -1.42
CA ALA A 116 -0.55 -0.44 -0.43
C ALA A 116 0.70 -0.89 -1.16
N GLY A 117 1.85 -0.36 -0.78
CA GLY A 117 3.11 -0.57 -1.50
C GLY A 117 3.67 -1.97 -1.34
N PHE A 118 4.42 -2.45 -2.33
CA PHE A 118 5.02 -3.79 -2.37
C PHE A 118 4.00 -4.94 -2.42
N GLY A 119 4.44 -6.15 -2.06
CA GLY A 119 3.58 -7.31 -1.98
C GLY A 119 2.58 -7.27 -0.83
N ALA A 120 1.54 -8.08 -0.92
CA ALA A 120 0.49 -8.13 0.08
C ALA A 120 0.97 -8.63 1.45
N ASP A 121 2.07 -9.37 1.47
CA ASP A 121 2.78 -9.82 2.67
C ASP A 121 3.52 -8.71 3.43
N LEU A 122 3.64 -7.54 2.83
CA LEU A 122 4.30 -6.39 3.44
C LEU A 122 3.37 -5.17 3.45
N GLY A 123 3.02 -4.64 2.29
CA GLY A 123 2.27 -3.40 2.18
C GLY A 123 0.83 -3.51 2.64
N ALA A 124 0.11 -4.57 2.27
CA ALA A 124 -1.26 -4.75 2.71
C ALA A 124 -1.35 -4.94 4.23
N GLU A 125 -0.45 -5.73 4.83
CA GLU A 125 -0.41 -5.91 6.29
C GLU A 125 -0.14 -4.58 7.00
N LYS A 126 0.83 -3.79 6.55
CA LYS A 126 1.12 -2.47 7.12
C LYS A 126 -0.01 -1.46 6.90
N PHE A 127 -0.68 -1.51 5.75
CA PHE A 127 -1.85 -0.69 5.51
C PHE A 127 -2.97 -1.01 6.51
N LEU A 128 -3.29 -2.28 6.69
CA LEU A 128 -4.37 -2.74 7.55
C LEU A 128 -4.01 -2.55 9.04
N ASP A 129 -2.90 -3.11 9.50
CA ASP A 129 -2.56 -3.15 10.93
C ASP A 129 -1.91 -1.86 11.45
N ILE A 130 -1.32 -1.02 10.60
CA ILE A 130 -0.74 0.26 11.03
C ILE A 130 -1.64 1.43 10.65
N LYS A 131 -1.85 1.66 9.34
CA LYS A 131 -2.58 2.85 8.88
C LYS A 131 -4.05 2.81 9.24
N CYS A 132 -4.74 1.71 8.93
CA CYS A 132 -6.16 1.57 9.23
C CYS A 132 -6.41 1.64 10.73
N ARG A 133 -5.59 0.97 11.54
CA ARG A 133 -5.66 1.02 13.00
C ARG A 133 -5.47 2.44 13.51
N ALA A 134 -4.38 3.11 13.13
CA ALA A 134 -4.07 4.47 13.59
C ALA A 134 -5.10 5.52 13.15
N ALA A 135 -5.76 5.30 12.02
CA ALA A 135 -6.72 6.24 11.44
C ALA A 135 -8.19 5.87 11.68
N GLY A 136 -8.47 4.70 12.27
CA GLY A 136 -9.83 4.19 12.44
C GLY A 136 -10.52 3.87 11.11
N LEU A 137 -9.74 3.46 10.08
CA LEU A 137 -10.27 3.10 8.77
C LEU A 137 -10.68 1.62 8.76
N ARG A 138 -11.73 1.33 8.02
CA ARG A 138 -12.22 -0.05 7.79
C ARG A 138 -12.46 -0.22 6.30
N PRO A 139 -11.60 -0.95 5.58
CA PRO A 139 -11.83 -1.25 4.16
C PRO A 139 -13.07 -2.12 3.94
N ASP A 140 -13.74 -1.91 2.81
CA ASP A 140 -14.89 -2.72 2.40
C ASP A 140 -14.48 -3.90 1.53
N ALA A 141 -13.47 -3.71 0.69
CA ALA A 141 -12.93 -4.72 -0.20
C ALA A 141 -11.44 -4.53 -0.46
N ALA A 142 -10.77 -5.57 -0.94
CA ALA A 142 -9.39 -5.55 -1.37
C ALA A 142 -9.24 -6.04 -2.82
N VAL A 143 -8.33 -5.41 -3.56
CA VAL A 143 -7.90 -5.84 -4.89
C VAL A 143 -6.49 -6.40 -4.79
N ILE A 144 -6.33 -7.69 -5.11
CA ILE A 144 -5.02 -8.36 -5.13
C ILE A 144 -4.53 -8.37 -6.58
N VAL A 145 -3.47 -7.63 -6.86
CA VAL A 145 -2.89 -7.57 -8.20
C VAL A 145 -1.95 -8.74 -8.43
N ALA A 146 -2.18 -9.49 -9.51
CA ALA A 146 -1.34 -10.61 -9.92
C ALA A 146 -0.93 -10.49 -11.40
N THR A 147 0.15 -11.18 -11.77
CA THR A 147 0.54 -11.37 -13.16
C THR A 147 0.96 -12.81 -13.41
N VAL A 148 0.62 -13.37 -14.56
CA VAL A 148 1.05 -14.72 -14.96
C VAL A 148 2.58 -14.84 -14.91
N ARG A 149 3.30 -13.79 -15.33
CA ARG A 149 4.77 -13.75 -15.31
C ARG A 149 5.34 -13.90 -13.89
N ALA A 150 4.81 -13.16 -12.92
CA ALA A 150 5.26 -13.25 -11.53
C ALA A 150 4.99 -14.65 -10.96
N LEU A 151 3.82 -15.20 -11.22
CA LEU A 151 3.45 -16.54 -10.76
C LEU A 151 4.35 -17.61 -11.38
N LYS A 152 4.62 -17.56 -12.69
CA LYS A 152 5.59 -18.47 -13.33
C LYS A 152 6.98 -18.36 -12.72
N MET A 153 7.45 -17.13 -12.45
CA MET A 153 8.74 -16.91 -11.80
C MET A 153 8.76 -17.52 -10.37
N HIS A 154 7.70 -17.36 -9.60
CA HIS A 154 7.56 -17.98 -8.28
C HIS A 154 7.55 -19.52 -8.37
N GLY A 155 7.04 -20.09 -9.47
CA GLY A 155 7.08 -21.51 -9.76
C GLY A 155 8.38 -22.03 -10.38
N GLY A 156 9.41 -21.18 -10.43
CA GLY A 156 10.76 -21.57 -10.87
C GLY A 156 11.06 -21.37 -12.35
N ALA A 157 10.19 -20.70 -13.11
CA ALA A 157 10.50 -20.37 -14.51
C ALA A 157 11.64 -19.35 -14.60
N ASP A 158 12.54 -19.53 -15.58
CA ASP A 158 13.60 -18.56 -15.86
C ASP A 158 13.01 -17.23 -16.36
N ARG A 159 13.65 -16.12 -16.02
CA ARG A 159 13.21 -14.77 -16.44
C ARG A 159 13.15 -14.59 -17.96
N SER A 160 14.03 -15.27 -18.71
CA SER A 160 14.05 -15.21 -20.17
C SER A 160 12.87 -15.95 -20.81
N GLU A 161 12.22 -16.88 -20.10
CA GLU A 161 11.15 -17.74 -20.57
C GLU A 161 9.75 -17.30 -20.13
N LEU A 162 9.62 -16.22 -19.34
CA LEU A 162 8.33 -15.76 -18.81
C LEU A 162 7.30 -15.35 -19.87
N GLY A 163 7.76 -15.09 -21.11
CA GLY A 163 6.90 -14.80 -22.26
C GLY A 163 6.36 -16.04 -22.98
N ARG A 164 6.76 -17.25 -22.60
CA ARG A 164 6.29 -18.52 -23.18
C ARG A 164 5.27 -19.16 -22.26
N GLU A 165 4.31 -19.87 -22.83
CA GLU A 165 3.37 -20.67 -22.05
C GLU A 165 4.11 -21.69 -21.19
N ASN A 166 3.76 -21.72 -19.89
CA ASN A 166 4.31 -22.71 -18.96
C ASN A 166 3.32 -22.95 -17.79
N LEU A 167 2.34 -23.80 -18.07
CA LEU A 167 1.29 -24.15 -17.07
C LEU A 167 1.87 -24.82 -15.83
N ALA A 168 2.91 -25.64 -15.96
CA ALA A 168 3.53 -26.32 -14.83
C ALA A 168 4.20 -25.33 -13.85
N ALA A 169 4.98 -24.38 -14.38
CA ALA A 169 5.56 -23.34 -13.54
C ALA A 169 4.49 -22.40 -12.97
N LEU A 170 3.44 -22.09 -13.75
CA LEU A 170 2.32 -21.28 -13.27
C LEU A 170 1.63 -21.95 -12.10
N GLU A 171 1.28 -23.25 -12.22
CA GLU A 171 0.63 -24.02 -11.17
C GLU A 171 1.51 -24.11 -9.91
N ALA A 172 2.81 -24.33 -10.08
CA ALA A 172 3.77 -24.36 -8.97
C ALA A 172 3.89 -23.01 -8.23
N GLY A 173 3.63 -21.89 -8.92
CA GLY A 173 3.65 -20.54 -8.34
C GLY A 173 2.32 -20.09 -7.72
N MET A 174 1.21 -20.76 -8.03
CA MET A 174 -0.12 -20.41 -7.51
C MET A 174 -0.20 -20.34 -5.97
N PRO A 175 0.48 -21.19 -5.19
CA PRO A 175 0.43 -21.11 -3.73
C PRO A 175 0.74 -19.74 -3.14
N ASN A 176 1.59 -18.94 -3.79
CA ASN A 176 1.86 -17.56 -3.35
C ASN A 176 0.61 -16.67 -3.45
N LEU A 177 -0.07 -16.68 -4.59
CA LEU A 177 -1.30 -15.91 -4.77
C LEU A 177 -2.40 -16.39 -3.83
N LEU A 178 -2.59 -17.71 -3.74
CA LEU A 178 -3.63 -18.29 -2.91
C LEU A 178 -3.40 -18.00 -1.42
N ARG A 179 -2.15 -17.89 -0.96
CA ARG A 179 -1.83 -17.46 0.40
C ARG A 179 -2.25 -16.02 0.65
N HIS A 180 -2.01 -15.11 -0.29
CA HIS A 180 -2.45 -13.72 -0.14
C HIS A 180 -3.98 -13.61 -0.13
N VAL A 181 -4.67 -14.38 -0.99
CA VAL A 181 -6.13 -14.48 -0.98
C VAL A 181 -6.64 -14.97 0.38
N ASP A 182 -6.04 -16.03 0.91
CA ASP A 182 -6.38 -16.62 2.21
C ASP A 182 -6.18 -15.60 3.35
N ASN A 183 -5.05 -14.90 3.37
CA ASN A 183 -4.78 -13.86 4.38
C ASN A 183 -5.84 -12.75 4.34
N ILE A 184 -6.15 -12.22 3.17
CA ILE A 184 -7.16 -11.15 3.04
C ILE A 184 -8.55 -11.63 3.48
N LYS A 185 -8.96 -12.82 3.05
CA LYS A 185 -10.29 -13.35 3.38
C LYS A 185 -10.40 -13.85 4.82
N ASN A 186 -9.46 -14.68 5.24
CA ASN A 186 -9.62 -15.46 6.48
C ASN A 186 -8.92 -14.80 7.67
N THR A 187 -7.79 -14.11 7.47
CA THR A 187 -7.15 -13.37 8.56
C THR A 187 -7.81 -12.03 8.76
N TYR A 188 -7.96 -11.23 7.70
CA TYR A 188 -8.53 -9.88 7.81
C TYR A 188 -10.05 -9.81 7.64
N GLY A 189 -10.70 -10.86 7.18
CA GLY A 189 -12.17 -10.91 7.00
C GLY A 189 -12.70 -10.02 5.89
N LEU A 190 -11.89 -9.69 4.88
CA LEU A 190 -12.25 -8.80 3.79
C LEU A 190 -12.72 -9.54 2.55
N ASN A 191 -13.72 -8.98 1.87
CA ASN A 191 -14.04 -9.38 0.50
C ASN A 191 -12.87 -9.00 -0.42
N CYS A 192 -12.54 -9.86 -1.40
CA CYS A 192 -11.47 -9.54 -2.34
C CYS A 192 -11.74 -10.06 -3.75
N VAL A 193 -11.09 -9.42 -4.71
CA VAL A 193 -10.99 -9.83 -6.10
C VAL A 193 -9.52 -9.87 -6.51
N VAL A 194 -9.17 -10.80 -7.39
CA VAL A 194 -7.85 -10.83 -8.02
C VAL A 194 -7.92 -10.04 -9.33
N ALA A 195 -7.14 -8.99 -9.44
CA ALA A 195 -6.90 -8.25 -10.68
C ALA A 195 -5.71 -8.88 -11.41
N LEU A 196 -5.98 -9.60 -12.49
CA LEU A 196 -4.94 -10.24 -13.28
C LEU A 196 -4.49 -9.27 -14.38
N ASN A 197 -3.35 -8.61 -14.18
CA ASN A 197 -2.76 -7.73 -15.18
C ASN A 197 -2.29 -8.57 -16.37
N ARG A 198 -3.00 -8.44 -17.48
CA ARG A 198 -2.74 -9.22 -18.69
C ARG A 198 -1.59 -8.63 -19.49
N PHE A 199 -0.64 -9.48 -19.85
CA PHE A 199 0.40 -9.19 -20.83
C PHE A 199 0.06 -9.82 -22.18
N PRO A 200 0.53 -9.23 -23.30
CA PRO A 200 0.26 -9.77 -24.64
C PRO A 200 0.72 -11.21 -24.87
N THR A 201 1.65 -11.70 -24.05
CA THR A 201 2.21 -13.05 -24.12
C THR A 201 1.48 -14.07 -23.26
N ASP A 202 0.52 -13.62 -22.43
CA ASP A 202 -0.24 -14.53 -21.58
C ASP A 202 -1.26 -15.30 -22.41
N THR A 203 -1.27 -16.62 -22.28
CA THR A 203 -2.19 -17.48 -23.05
C THR A 203 -3.52 -17.66 -22.32
N ASP A 204 -4.55 -17.98 -23.10
CA ASP A 204 -5.89 -18.22 -22.53
C ASP A 204 -5.87 -19.41 -21.55
N ALA A 205 -5.01 -20.42 -21.79
CA ALA A 205 -4.85 -21.54 -20.86
C ALA A 205 -4.23 -21.10 -19.53
N GLU A 206 -3.24 -20.20 -19.54
CA GLU A 206 -2.65 -19.64 -18.33
C GLU A 206 -3.66 -18.78 -17.55
N LEU A 207 -4.43 -17.95 -18.24
CA LEU A 207 -5.48 -17.13 -17.60
C LEU A 207 -6.56 -18.01 -16.97
N ALA A 208 -7.02 -19.04 -17.68
CA ALA A 208 -8.02 -19.99 -17.19
C ALA A 208 -7.56 -20.75 -15.94
N LEU A 209 -6.28 -21.15 -15.88
CA LEU A 209 -5.70 -21.82 -14.70
C LEU A 209 -5.74 -20.93 -13.46
N VAL A 210 -5.36 -19.64 -13.59
CA VAL A 210 -5.41 -18.71 -12.47
C VAL A 210 -6.85 -18.51 -11.99
N GLU A 211 -7.79 -18.35 -12.93
CA GLU A 211 -9.21 -18.19 -12.62
C GLU A 211 -9.79 -19.42 -11.89
N GLU A 212 -9.49 -20.63 -12.36
CA GLU A 212 -9.93 -21.88 -11.74
C GLU A 212 -9.45 -22.00 -10.29
N LYS A 213 -8.13 -21.80 -10.07
CA LYS A 213 -7.53 -21.91 -8.74
C LYS A 213 -8.06 -20.86 -7.75
N CYS A 214 -8.30 -19.64 -8.18
CA CYS A 214 -8.91 -18.61 -7.32
C CYS A 214 -10.39 -18.92 -7.03
N ARG A 215 -11.11 -19.48 -8.00
CA ARG A 215 -12.52 -19.88 -7.84
C ARG A 215 -12.67 -20.99 -6.78
N GLU A 216 -11.72 -21.89 -6.65
CA GLU A 216 -11.71 -22.91 -5.58
C GLU A 216 -11.74 -22.28 -4.19
N LEU A 217 -11.18 -21.10 -4.00
CA LEU A 217 -11.25 -20.30 -2.77
C LEU A 217 -12.45 -19.35 -2.71
N GLY A 218 -13.34 -19.40 -3.70
CA GLY A 218 -14.51 -18.51 -3.80
C GLY A 218 -14.12 -17.04 -4.05
N VAL A 219 -13.06 -16.80 -4.81
CA VAL A 219 -12.62 -15.46 -5.21
C VAL A 219 -12.65 -15.31 -6.72
N ASN A 220 -13.26 -14.23 -7.19
CA ASN A 220 -13.31 -13.92 -8.61
C ASN A 220 -11.97 -13.35 -9.08
N VAL A 221 -11.61 -13.70 -10.32
CA VAL A 221 -10.53 -13.06 -11.06
C VAL A 221 -11.15 -12.15 -12.12
N ARG A 222 -10.60 -10.95 -12.29
CA ARG A 222 -10.94 -10.05 -13.38
C ARG A 222 -9.68 -9.65 -14.12
N LEU A 223 -9.74 -9.71 -15.45
CA LEU A 223 -8.65 -9.24 -16.28
C LEU A 223 -8.53 -7.72 -16.14
N CYS A 224 -7.30 -7.24 -16.06
CA CYS A 224 -6.96 -5.84 -16.02
C CYS A 224 -6.08 -5.53 -17.24
N GLU A 225 -6.62 -4.80 -18.19
CA GLU A 225 -5.97 -4.42 -19.45
C GLU A 225 -5.80 -2.90 -19.55
N VAL A 226 -5.76 -2.20 -18.43
CA VAL A 226 -5.69 -0.72 -18.35
C VAL A 226 -4.46 -0.15 -19.05
N TRP A 227 -3.36 -0.91 -19.12
CA TRP A 227 -2.17 -0.51 -19.83
C TRP A 227 -2.43 -0.37 -21.35
N ALA A 228 -3.22 -1.26 -21.92
CA ALA A 228 -3.49 -1.29 -23.35
C ALA A 228 -4.74 -0.48 -23.76
N LYS A 229 -5.73 -0.38 -22.87
CA LYS A 229 -7.08 0.12 -23.17
C LYS A 229 -7.52 1.31 -22.31
N GLY A 230 -6.64 1.82 -21.41
CA GLY A 230 -7.05 2.84 -20.43
C GLY A 230 -8.15 2.33 -19.50
N GLY A 231 -9.04 3.21 -19.06
CA GLY A 231 -10.11 2.87 -18.11
C GLY A 231 -11.07 1.79 -18.59
N GLU A 232 -11.34 1.72 -19.91
CA GLU A 232 -12.14 0.64 -20.50
C GLU A 232 -11.58 -0.75 -20.13
N GLY A 233 -10.24 -0.89 -20.10
CA GLY A 233 -9.57 -2.13 -19.72
C GLY A 233 -9.71 -2.53 -18.25
N GLY A 234 -10.29 -1.69 -17.40
CA GLY A 234 -10.53 -1.92 -15.98
C GLY A 234 -12.01 -1.96 -15.58
N GLU A 235 -12.94 -1.78 -16.50
CA GLU A 235 -14.35 -1.60 -16.19
C GLU A 235 -14.96 -2.81 -15.46
N GLU A 236 -14.70 -4.03 -15.94
CA GLU A 236 -15.21 -5.26 -15.31
C GLU A 236 -14.62 -5.45 -13.90
N LEU A 237 -13.36 -5.09 -13.70
CA LEU A 237 -12.74 -5.08 -12.38
C LEU A 237 -13.42 -4.06 -11.46
N ALA A 238 -13.68 -2.86 -11.96
CA ALA A 238 -14.36 -1.81 -11.20
C ALA A 238 -15.78 -2.22 -10.77
N ARG A 239 -16.56 -2.83 -11.68
CA ARG A 239 -17.89 -3.37 -11.36
C ARG A 239 -17.84 -4.43 -10.27
N GLU A 240 -16.85 -5.30 -10.32
CA GLU A 240 -16.66 -6.32 -9.30
C GLU A 240 -16.27 -5.71 -7.93
N VAL A 241 -15.43 -4.67 -7.92
CA VAL A 241 -15.06 -3.96 -6.68
C VAL A 241 -16.32 -3.30 -6.07
N VAL A 242 -17.11 -2.60 -6.86
CA VAL A 242 -18.40 -2.01 -6.39
C VAL A 242 -19.28 -3.08 -5.77
N ARG A 243 -19.50 -4.20 -6.47
CA ARG A 243 -20.27 -5.33 -5.96
C ARG A 243 -19.75 -5.86 -4.62
N LEU A 244 -18.42 -5.96 -4.46
CA LEU A 244 -17.80 -6.45 -3.22
C LEU A 244 -17.96 -5.44 -2.08
N CYS A 245 -17.90 -4.14 -2.35
CA CYS A 245 -18.11 -3.11 -1.34
C CYS A 245 -19.55 -3.10 -0.78
N GLU A 246 -20.52 -3.56 -1.55
CA GLU A 246 -21.93 -3.67 -1.13
C GLU A 246 -22.21 -4.92 -0.28
N LEU A 247 -21.28 -5.86 -0.24
CA LEU A 247 -21.41 -7.07 0.58
C LEU A 247 -20.90 -6.82 2.01
N PRO A 248 -21.52 -7.45 3.00
CA PRO A 248 -21.00 -7.41 4.36
C PRO A 248 -19.60 -8.05 4.41
N ASN A 249 -18.75 -7.49 5.25
CA ASN A 249 -17.46 -8.06 5.59
C ASN A 249 -17.28 -8.13 7.12
N ASP A 250 -16.30 -8.92 7.55
CA ASP A 250 -15.95 -9.09 8.95
C ASP A 250 -14.52 -8.60 9.21
N PHE A 251 -14.24 -7.37 8.74
CA PHE A 251 -12.89 -6.80 8.85
C PHE A 251 -12.41 -6.77 10.29
N ARG A 252 -11.23 -7.30 10.51
CA ARG A 252 -10.50 -7.32 11.77
C ARG A 252 -9.00 -7.16 11.53
N PHE A 253 -8.30 -6.73 12.55
CA PHE A 253 -6.85 -6.68 12.53
C PHE A 253 -6.25 -8.06 12.77
N ALA A 254 -5.02 -8.29 12.29
CA ALA A 254 -4.34 -9.57 12.48
C ALA A 254 -3.99 -9.86 13.94
N TYR A 255 -3.88 -8.81 14.77
CA TYR A 255 -3.58 -8.91 16.21
C TYR A 255 -4.26 -7.76 16.99
N GLU A 256 -4.44 -7.96 18.26
CA GLU A 256 -4.90 -6.92 19.19
C GLU A 256 -3.70 -6.15 19.76
N ASP A 257 -3.91 -4.85 20.07
CA ASP A 257 -2.92 -4.08 20.82
C ASP A 257 -2.90 -4.57 22.27
N GLY A 258 -1.71 -4.91 22.78
CA GLY A 258 -1.50 -5.41 24.13
C GLY A 258 -1.53 -4.33 25.20
#